data_151bdfe12ba54efcb3f0c925b2322b6d
#
_entry.id   151bdfe12ba54efcb3f0c925b2322b6d
#
_cell.length_a   1.000
_cell.length_b   1.000
_cell.length_c   1.000
_cell.angle_alpha   90.00
_cell.angle_beta   90.00
_cell.angle_gamma   90.00
#
_symmetry.space_group_name_H-M   'P 1'
#
loop_
_entity.id
_entity.type
_entity.pdbx_description
1 polymer ?
#
loop_
_entity_poly.entity_id
_entity_poly.type
_entity_poly.pdbx_seq_one_letter_code
_entity_poly.pdbx_strand_id
1 'polypeptide(L)'
;MNITTLTLLVLTPFLVWRIYSRLRTAMARQRSIVSRHWTGLLVFAAMVLVPASELLRRLDMLGWLALGTAAGLGYGVWAFQHTRLEATAEGYYFTPPARLGIAIAMLFTARILYIGFEMYANQGSNVPTPRFTDSLLTMLAVGLTGGYFGTISAGLAAWRYKIRQAIG
;
A
#
# COMPACT_ATOMS: atom_id res chain seq x y z
N MET A 1 -13.05 32.70 -4.02
CA MET A 1 -12.51 31.35 -4.26
C MET A 1 -11.58 31.46 -5.46
N ASN A 2 -10.30 31.12 -5.27
CA ASN A 2 -9.33 31.20 -6.37
C ASN A 2 -9.60 30.06 -7.36
N ILE A 3 -9.37 30.31 -8.65
CA ILE A 3 -9.53 29.31 -9.74
C ILE A 3 -8.80 28.00 -9.39
N THR A 4 -7.65 28.09 -8.75
CA THR A 4 -6.86 26.95 -8.27
C THR A 4 -7.61 26.08 -7.24
N THR A 5 -8.31 26.71 -6.29
CA THR A 5 -9.10 26.01 -5.28
C THR A 5 -10.29 25.29 -5.91
N LEU A 6 -10.95 25.92 -6.87
CA LEU A 6 -12.06 25.31 -7.61
C LEU A 6 -11.57 24.12 -8.44
N THR A 7 -10.43 24.27 -9.12
CA THR A 7 -9.81 23.21 -9.92
C THR A 7 -9.43 22.01 -9.05
N LEU A 8 -8.82 22.23 -7.87
CA LEU A 8 -8.48 21.16 -6.93
C LEU A 8 -9.74 20.47 -6.38
N LEU A 9 -10.80 21.23 -6.09
CA LEU A 9 -12.04 20.69 -5.57
C LEU A 9 -12.76 19.78 -6.58
N VAL A 10 -12.66 20.07 -7.88
CA VAL A 10 -13.21 19.23 -8.96
C VAL A 10 -12.29 18.07 -9.31
N LEU A 11 -10.96 18.28 -9.35
CA LEU A 11 -10.01 17.24 -9.70
C LEU A 11 -9.86 16.18 -8.63
N THR A 12 -9.98 16.52 -7.34
CA THR A 12 -9.81 15.56 -6.23
C THR A 12 -10.78 14.39 -6.31
N PRO A 13 -12.11 14.58 -6.41
CA PRO A 13 -13.03 13.46 -6.54
C PRO A 13 -12.81 12.64 -7.82
N PHE A 14 -12.42 13.29 -8.92
CA PHE A 14 -12.08 12.61 -10.16
C PHE A 14 -10.82 11.72 -10.01
N LEU A 15 -9.78 12.21 -9.34
CA LEU A 15 -8.57 11.45 -9.03
C LEU A 15 -8.88 10.26 -8.11
N VAL A 16 -9.67 10.48 -7.06
CA VAL A 16 -10.10 9.42 -6.14
C VAL A 16 -10.87 8.35 -6.89
N TRP A 17 -11.84 8.73 -7.74
CA TRP A 17 -12.59 7.79 -8.57
C TRP A 17 -11.69 7.01 -9.54
N ARG A 18 -10.74 7.69 -10.19
CA ARG A 18 -9.77 7.08 -11.11
C ARG A 18 -8.84 6.08 -10.40
N ILE A 19 -8.37 6.44 -9.22
CA ILE A 19 -7.54 5.54 -8.39
C ILE A 19 -8.37 4.33 -7.96
N TYR A 20 -9.60 4.54 -7.46
CA TYR A 20 -10.51 3.47 -7.07
C TYR A 20 -10.80 2.50 -8.24
N SER A 21 -11.10 3.01 -9.42
CA SER A 21 -11.38 2.18 -10.60
C SER A 21 -10.16 1.36 -11.03
N ARG A 22 -8.97 1.95 -10.97
CA ARG A 22 -7.71 1.22 -11.22
C ARG A 22 -7.43 0.15 -10.17
N LEU A 23 -7.64 0.46 -8.89
CA LEU A 23 -7.49 -0.51 -7.80
C LEU A 23 -8.47 -1.68 -7.96
N ARG A 24 -9.73 -1.40 -8.31
CA ARG A 24 -10.73 -2.44 -8.56
C ARG A 24 -10.29 -3.38 -9.69
N THR A 25 -9.76 -2.85 -10.78
CA THR A 25 -9.23 -3.65 -11.89
C THR A 25 -7.97 -4.41 -11.46
N ALA A 26 -7.09 -3.78 -10.69
CA ALA A 26 -5.87 -4.41 -10.17
C ALA A 26 -6.13 -5.51 -9.14
N MET A 27 -7.33 -5.57 -8.53
CA MET A 27 -7.75 -6.63 -7.61
C MET A 27 -8.61 -7.71 -8.28
N ALA A 28 -8.81 -7.64 -9.61
CA ALA A 28 -9.45 -8.70 -10.39
C ALA A 28 -8.50 -9.89 -10.56
N ARG A 29 -8.96 -10.93 -11.25
CA ARG A 29 -8.13 -12.09 -11.63
C ARG A 29 -6.88 -11.64 -12.38
N GLN A 30 -5.70 -11.94 -11.86
CA GLN A 30 -4.42 -11.52 -12.42
C GLN A 30 -3.51 -12.72 -12.71
N ARG A 31 -2.73 -12.59 -13.79
CA ARG A 31 -1.66 -13.54 -14.08
C ARG A 31 -0.51 -13.36 -13.10
N SER A 32 -0.12 -14.47 -12.46
CA SER A 32 0.99 -14.48 -11.51
C SER A 32 2.32 -14.49 -12.26
N ILE A 33 3.05 -13.38 -12.18
CA ILE A 33 4.40 -13.21 -12.74
C ILE A 33 5.38 -13.11 -11.57
N VAL A 34 6.34 -14.03 -11.49
CA VAL A 34 7.28 -14.14 -10.37
C VAL A 34 8.06 -12.84 -10.13
N SER A 35 8.56 -12.19 -11.19
CA SER A 35 9.29 -10.93 -11.06
C SER A 35 8.45 -9.82 -10.40
N ARG A 36 7.15 -9.74 -10.70
CA ARG A 36 6.25 -8.76 -10.07
C ARG A 36 6.08 -8.99 -8.58
N HIS A 37 6.07 -10.25 -8.12
CA HIS A 37 5.95 -10.57 -6.69
C HIS A 37 7.21 -10.17 -5.94
N TRP A 38 8.39 -10.42 -6.50
CA TRP A 38 9.66 -9.97 -5.92
C TRP A 38 9.79 -8.45 -5.90
N THR A 39 9.45 -7.78 -7.01
CA THR A 39 9.43 -6.31 -7.07
C THR A 39 8.43 -5.74 -6.04
N GLY A 40 7.23 -6.32 -5.94
CA GLY A 40 6.24 -5.92 -4.94
C GLY A 40 6.77 -6.09 -3.51
N LEU A 41 7.39 -7.24 -3.20
CA LEU A 41 7.98 -7.49 -1.90
C LEU A 41 9.07 -6.45 -1.57
N LEU A 42 9.98 -6.17 -2.49
CA LEU A 42 11.04 -5.19 -2.29
C LEU A 42 10.49 -3.77 -2.09
N VAL A 43 9.52 -3.35 -2.89
CA VAL A 43 8.90 -2.02 -2.79
C VAL A 43 8.20 -1.86 -1.44
N PHE A 44 7.37 -2.84 -1.03
CA PHE A 44 6.65 -2.75 0.23
C PHE A 44 7.54 -2.95 1.46
N ALA A 45 8.59 -3.75 1.37
CA ALA A 45 9.62 -3.82 2.40
C ALA A 45 10.37 -2.49 2.54
N ALA A 46 10.81 -1.89 1.43
CA ALA A 46 11.46 -0.58 1.45
C ALA A 46 10.52 0.51 2.02
N MET A 47 9.22 0.46 1.69
CA MET A 47 8.22 1.39 2.20
C MET A 47 8.13 1.39 3.74
N VAL A 48 8.42 0.28 4.40
CA VAL A 48 8.47 0.15 5.87
C VAL A 48 9.88 0.42 6.40
N LEU A 49 10.91 -0.17 5.78
CA LEU A 49 12.27 -0.14 6.29
C LEU A 49 12.92 1.25 6.17
N VAL A 50 12.61 2.01 5.11
CA VAL A 50 13.17 3.35 4.93
C VAL A 50 12.71 4.29 6.05
N PRO A 51 11.41 4.48 6.32
CA PRO A 51 10.98 5.27 7.46
C PRO A 51 11.47 4.70 8.80
N ALA A 52 11.49 3.37 8.97
CA ALA A 52 11.98 2.75 10.18
C ALA A 52 13.44 3.16 10.49
N SER A 53 14.30 3.22 9.48
CA SER A 53 15.70 3.65 9.65
C SER A 53 15.83 5.11 10.10
N GLU A 54 14.96 6.00 9.64
CA GLU A 54 14.91 7.41 10.07
C GLU A 54 14.36 7.56 11.48
N LEU A 55 13.45 6.67 11.90
CA LEU A 55 12.75 6.72 13.16
C LEU A 55 13.47 6.02 14.33
N LEU A 56 14.67 5.48 14.14
CA LEU A 56 15.42 4.77 15.19
C LEU A 56 15.66 5.60 16.45
N ARG A 57 15.68 6.95 16.32
CA ARG A 57 15.82 7.89 17.44
C ARG A 57 14.47 8.41 17.98
N ARG A 58 13.34 8.01 17.36
CA ARG A 58 11.98 8.45 17.69
C ARG A 58 11.10 7.24 17.92
N LEU A 59 11.28 6.62 19.09
CA LEU A 59 10.65 5.35 19.46
C LEU A 59 9.11 5.42 19.47
N ASP A 60 8.54 6.60 19.75
CA ASP A 60 7.11 6.87 19.68
C ASP A 60 6.55 6.62 18.25
N MET A 61 7.17 7.24 17.26
CA MET A 61 6.75 7.10 15.86
C MET A 61 7.09 5.73 15.27
N LEU A 62 8.24 5.16 15.69
CA LEU A 62 8.62 3.80 15.35
C LEU A 62 7.59 2.79 15.89
N GLY A 63 7.07 3.01 17.09
CA GLY A 63 6.00 2.19 17.68
C GLY A 63 4.73 2.18 16.83
N TRP A 64 4.30 3.33 16.32
CA TRP A 64 3.14 3.42 15.43
C TRP A 64 3.36 2.76 14.07
N LEU A 65 4.56 2.91 13.50
CA LEU A 65 4.95 2.19 12.28
C LEU A 65 4.93 0.67 12.51
N ALA A 66 5.49 0.21 13.63
CA ALA A 66 5.52 -1.21 13.98
C ALA A 66 4.11 -1.77 14.20
N LEU A 67 3.24 -1.04 14.90
CA LEU A 67 1.84 -1.41 15.12
C LEU A 67 1.07 -1.50 13.80
N GLY A 68 1.22 -0.50 12.92
CA GLY A 68 0.65 -0.55 11.58
C GLY A 68 1.14 -1.74 10.77
N THR A 69 2.45 -2.00 10.81
CA THR A 69 3.06 -3.13 10.11
C THR A 69 2.55 -4.47 10.65
N ALA A 70 2.46 -4.65 11.97
CA ALA A 70 1.92 -5.85 12.58
C ALA A 70 0.46 -6.10 12.18
N ALA A 71 -0.37 -5.06 12.23
CA ALA A 71 -1.76 -5.13 11.75
C ALA A 71 -1.81 -5.48 10.25
N GLY A 72 -0.96 -4.84 9.43
CA GLY A 72 -0.85 -5.11 7.99
C GLY A 72 -0.44 -6.55 7.70
N LEU A 73 0.55 -7.09 8.42
CA LEU A 73 0.96 -8.49 8.32
C LEU A 73 -0.21 -9.43 8.66
N GLY A 74 -0.92 -9.19 9.77
CA GLY A 74 -2.08 -10.01 10.17
C GLY A 74 -3.18 -10.02 9.12
N TYR A 75 -3.59 -8.84 8.64
CA TYR A 75 -4.58 -8.72 7.56
C TYR A 75 -4.07 -9.28 6.23
N GLY A 76 -2.76 -9.16 5.94
CA GLY A 76 -2.12 -9.72 4.76
C GLY A 76 -2.14 -11.25 4.75
N VAL A 77 -1.84 -11.89 5.89
CA VAL A 77 -1.94 -13.36 6.06
C VAL A 77 -3.38 -13.81 5.86
N TRP A 78 -4.33 -13.14 6.54
CA TRP A 78 -5.75 -13.44 6.36
C TRP A 78 -6.20 -13.30 4.90
N ALA A 79 -5.82 -12.23 4.23
CA ALA A 79 -6.15 -12.01 2.82
C ALA A 79 -5.50 -13.05 1.90
N PHE A 80 -4.25 -13.44 2.16
CA PHE A 80 -3.57 -14.47 1.39
C PHE A 80 -4.27 -15.82 1.51
N GLN A 81 -4.72 -16.20 2.72
CA GLN A 81 -5.50 -17.43 2.95
C GLN A 81 -6.83 -17.45 2.17
N HIS A 82 -7.44 -16.27 1.95
CA HIS A 82 -8.68 -16.12 1.18
C HIS A 82 -8.44 -15.79 -0.31
N THR A 83 -7.19 -15.75 -0.75
CA THR A 83 -6.82 -15.55 -2.15
C THR A 83 -7.05 -16.83 -2.93
N ARG A 84 -7.84 -16.75 -3.99
CA ARG A 84 -8.03 -17.88 -4.91
C ARG A 84 -6.79 -18.01 -5.79
N LEU A 85 -6.14 -19.16 -5.69
CA LEU A 85 -4.94 -19.51 -6.45
C LEU A 85 -5.35 -20.54 -7.51
N GLU A 86 -5.10 -20.26 -8.78
CA GLU A 86 -5.49 -21.12 -9.90
C GLU A 86 -4.25 -21.49 -10.72
N ALA A 87 -4.00 -22.78 -10.88
CA ALA A 87 -3.02 -23.33 -11.80
C ALA A 87 -3.78 -23.94 -12.99
N THR A 88 -3.69 -23.31 -14.14
CA THR A 88 -4.36 -23.75 -15.39
C THR A 88 -3.32 -24.10 -16.45
N ALA A 89 -3.73 -24.79 -17.51
CA ALA A 89 -2.87 -25.07 -18.66
C ALA A 89 -2.33 -23.78 -19.33
N GLU A 90 -3.07 -22.67 -19.23
CA GLU A 90 -2.70 -21.37 -19.79
C GLU A 90 -1.78 -20.55 -18.89
N GLY A 91 -1.59 -20.97 -17.63
CA GLY A 91 -0.74 -20.28 -16.66
C GLY A 91 -1.30 -20.25 -15.25
N TYR A 92 -0.63 -19.44 -14.43
CA TYR A 92 -0.95 -19.29 -13.00
C TYR A 92 -1.66 -17.97 -12.77
N TYR A 93 -2.81 -18.05 -12.10
CA TYR A 93 -3.65 -16.89 -11.79
C TYR A 93 -3.92 -16.80 -10.29
N PHE A 94 -4.19 -15.60 -9.82
CA PHE A 94 -4.62 -15.37 -8.45
C PHE A 94 -5.66 -14.27 -8.40
N THR A 95 -6.57 -14.36 -7.43
CA THR A 95 -7.63 -13.37 -7.18
C THR A 95 -7.64 -13.06 -5.69
N PRO A 96 -7.07 -11.91 -5.28
CA PRO A 96 -7.08 -11.51 -3.87
C PRO A 96 -8.46 -11.02 -3.44
N PRO A 97 -8.76 -10.97 -2.12
CA PRO A 97 -10.00 -10.38 -1.60
C PRO A 97 -9.99 -8.86 -1.83
N ALA A 98 -10.68 -8.42 -2.89
CA ALA A 98 -10.61 -7.05 -3.39
C ALA A 98 -10.99 -5.97 -2.36
N ARG A 99 -12.03 -6.24 -1.52
CA ARG A 99 -12.58 -5.24 -0.61
C ARG A 99 -11.56 -4.69 0.36
N LEU A 100 -10.81 -5.56 1.04
CA LEU A 100 -9.83 -5.16 2.04
C LEU A 100 -8.62 -4.49 1.40
N GLY A 101 -8.09 -5.04 0.31
CA GLY A 101 -6.97 -4.45 -0.42
C GLY A 101 -7.27 -3.05 -0.94
N ILE A 102 -8.47 -2.84 -1.50
CA ILE A 102 -8.93 -1.53 -1.95
C ILE A 102 -9.06 -0.57 -0.76
N ALA A 103 -9.66 -1.00 0.36
CA ALA A 103 -9.84 -0.15 1.53
C ALA A 103 -8.49 0.34 2.09
N ILE A 104 -7.50 -0.55 2.23
CA ILE A 104 -6.15 -0.20 2.73
C ILE A 104 -5.45 0.75 1.74
N ALA A 105 -5.50 0.46 0.43
CA ALA A 105 -4.88 1.31 -0.58
C ALA A 105 -5.54 2.70 -0.64
N MET A 106 -6.88 2.78 -0.50
CA MET A 106 -7.60 4.04 -0.48
C MET A 106 -7.30 4.87 0.78
N LEU A 107 -7.18 4.22 1.94
CA LEU A 107 -6.78 4.88 3.19
C LEU A 107 -5.39 5.50 3.06
N PHE A 108 -4.43 4.76 2.51
CA PHE A 108 -3.09 5.27 2.24
C PHE A 108 -3.12 6.43 1.24
N THR A 109 -3.84 6.27 0.13
CA THR A 109 -4.00 7.31 -0.89
C THR A 109 -4.62 8.58 -0.31
N ALA A 110 -5.69 8.47 0.48
CA ALA A 110 -6.33 9.61 1.13
C ALA A 110 -5.34 10.35 2.05
N ARG A 111 -4.49 9.59 2.76
CA ARG A 111 -3.46 10.19 3.62
C ARG A 111 -2.40 10.95 2.83
N ILE A 112 -1.93 10.40 1.72
CA ILE A 112 -0.95 11.08 0.84
C ILE A 112 -1.55 12.34 0.24
N LEU A 113 -2.80 12.28 -0.23
CA LEU A 113 -3.49 13.46 -0.77
C LEU A 113 -3.68 14.54 0.30
N TYR A 114 -4.01 14.16 1.54
CA TYR A 114 -4.13 15.11 2.66
C TYR A 114 -2.81 15.82 2.94
N ILE A 115 -1.68 15.08 3.01
CA ILE A 115 -0.36 15.68 3.22
C ILE A 115 0.00 16.62 2.06
N GLY A 116 -0.27 16.22 0.81
CA GLY A 116 -0.04 17.07 -0.35
C GLY A 116 -0.86 18.36 -0.31
N PHE A 117 -2.12 18.28 0.12
CA PHE A 117 -2.98 19.44 0.32
C PHE A 117 -2.47 20.36 1.44
N GLU A 118 -2.04 19.78 2.58
CA GLU A 118 -1.49 20.53 3.72
C GLU A 118 -0.20 21.28 3.32
N MET A 119 0.70 20.61 2.58
CA MET A 119 1.91 21.25 2.03
C MET A 119 1.57 22.39 1.08
N TYR A 120 0.58 22.22 0.22
CA TYR A 120 0.13 23.26 -0.71
C TYR A 120 -0.52 24.43 0.04
N ALA A 121 -1.38 24.19 1.01
CA ALA A 121 -2.06 25.23 1.78
C ALA A 121 -1.08 26.08 2.61
N ASN A 122 0.02 25.48 3.05
CA ASN A 122 1.06 26.15 3.84
C ASN A 122 2.15 26.81 2.97
N GLN A 123 2.05 26.77 1.65
CA GLN A 123 2.97 27.48 0.75
C GLN A 123 2.88 29.01 1.01
N GLY A 124 4.02 29.60 1.37
CA GLY A 124 4.09 31.04 1.66
C GLY A 124 3.79 31.42 3.12
N SER A 125 3.46 30.47 3.98
CA SER A 125 3.38 30.67 5.42
C SER A 125 4.74 30.31 6.08
N ASN A 126 5.11 31.03 7.16
CA ASN A 126 6.31 30.70 7.94
C ASN A 126 6.13 29.43 8.80
N VAL A 127 5.10 28.62 8.54
CA VAL A 127 4.84 27.39 9.25
C VAL A 127 5.76 26.30 8.68
N PRO A 128 6.55 25.59 9.52
CA PRO A 128 7.41 24.50 9.06
C PRO A 128 6.57 23.44 8.34
N THR A 129 6.99 23.05 7.14
CA THR A 129 6.31 21.95 6.42
C THR A 129 6.40 20.68 7.25
N PRO A 130 5.26 20.03 7.57
CA PRO A 130 5.27 18.80 8.34
C PRO A 130 6.02 17.72 7.57
N ARG A 131 6.99 17.08 8.22
CA ARG A 131 7.68 15.94 7.64
C ARG A 131 6.71 14.76 7.55
N PHE A 132 6.85 13.94 6.52
CA PHE A 132 6.06 12.73 6.34
C PHE A 132 6.09 11.80 7.58
N THR A 133 7.25 11.75 8.25
CA THR A 133 7.51 10.93 9.44
C THR A 133 7.01 11.55 10.76
N ASP A 134 6.49 12.79 10.76
CA ASP A 134 6.04 13.46 11.98
C ASP A 134 4.59 13.13 12.34
N SER A 135 3.86 12.46 11.45
CA SER A 135 2.46 12.12 11.67
C SER A 135 2.27 10.65 12.03
N LEU A 136 1.71 10.42 13.20
CA LEU A 136 1.29 9.13 13.74
C LEU A 136 0.39 8.35 12.74
N LEU A 137 -0.63 9.02 12.20
CA LEU A 137 -1.54 8.40 11.22
C LEU A 137 -0.82 8.01 9.92
N THR A 138 0.20 8.78 9.53
CA THR A 138 1.01 8.45 8.35
C THR A 138 1.84 7.22 8.60
N MET A 139 2.51 7.12 9.73
CA MET A 139 3.32 5.97 10.10
C MET A 139 2.48 4.69 10.20
N LEU A 140 1.31 4.80 10.80
CA LEU A 140 0.35 3.69 10.89
C LEU A 140 -0.15 3.26 9.49
N ALA A 141 -0.50 4.20 8.63
CA ALA A 141 -0.96 3.91 7.27
C ALA A 141 0.13 3.29 6.39
N VAL A 142 1.38 3.79 6.50
CA VAL A 142 2.56 3.23 5.82
C VAL A 142 2.82 1.80 6.27
N GLY A 143 2.87 1.56 7.57
CA GLY A 143 3.06 0.24 8.14
C GLY A 143 1.96 -0.74 7.71
N LEU A 144 0.69 -0.32 7.83
CA LEU A 144 -0.47 -1.14 7.44
C LEU A 144 -0.41 -1.53 5.95
N THR A 145 -0.11 -0.57 5.08
CA THR A 145 -0.05 -0.81 3.62
C THR A 145 1.14 -1.69 3.26
N GLY A 146 2.33 -1.35 3.78
CA GLY A 146 3.55 -2.11 3.54
C GLY A 146 3.45 -3.55 4.05
N GLY A 147 2.95 -3.75 5.27
CA GLY A 147 2.70 -5.06 5.86
C GLY A 147 1.70 -5.89 5.06
N TYR A 148 0.56 -5.31 4.70
CA TYR A 148 -0.50 -6.00 3.96
C TYR A 148 -0.05 -6.48 2.58
N PHE A 149 0.39 -5.56 1.73
CA PHE A 149 0.79 -5.90 0.36
C PHE A 149 2.13 -6.65 0.31
N GLY A 150 3.04 -6.38 1.25
CA GLY A 150 4.27 -7.14 1.41
C GLY A 150 4.00 -8.61 1.70
N THR A 151 3.09 -8.92 2.62
CA THR A 151 2.69 -10.29 2.95
C THR A 151 2.05 -11.01 1.77
N ILE A 152 1.13 -10.36 1.04
CA ILE A 152 0.52 -10.96 -0.15
C ILE A 152 1.59 -11.25 -1.20
N SER A 153 2.51 -10.31 -1.44
CA SER A 153 3.61 -10.48 -2.41
C SER A 153 4.54 -11.62 -2.02
N ALA A 154 4.90 -11.74 -0.73
CA ALA A 154 5.70 -12.83 -0.20
C ALA A 154 4.99 -14.18 -0.33
N GLY A 155 3.70 -14.25 0.03
CA GLY A 155 2.88 -15.45 -0.09
C GLY A 155 2.77 -15.94 -1.53
N LEU A 156 2.54 -15.05 -2.48
CA LEU A 156 2.48 -15.38 -3.91
C LEU A 156 3.84 -15.83 -4.45
N ALA A 157 4.94 -15.20 -4.03
CA ALA A 157 6.29 -15.63 -4.40
C ALA A 157 6.59 -17.03 -3.87
N ALA A 158 6.26 -17.30 -2.60
CA ALA A 158 6.44 -18.61 -1.96
C ALA A 158 5.58 -19.69 -2.63
N TRP A 159 4.32 -19.38 -2.97
CA TRP A 159 3.44 -20.28 -3.71
C TRP A 159 4.02 -20.66 -5.07
N ARG A 160 4.52 -19.70 -5.83
CA ARG A 160 5.16 -19.93 -7.13
C ARG A 160 6.44 -20.77 -7.02
N TYR A 161 7.21 -20.54 -5.97
CA TYR A 161 8.41 -21.33 -5.70
C TYR A 161 8.09 -22.80 -5.41
N LYS A 162 7.08 -23.06 -4.57
CA LYS A 162 6.62 -24.44 -4.27
C LYS A 162 6.15 -25.19 -5.52
N ILE A 163 5.38 -24.54 -6.39
CA ILE A 163 4.94 -25.18 -7.64
C ILE A 163 6.11 -25.53 -8.54
N ARG A 164 7.10 -24.63 -8.64
CA ARG A 164 8.30 -24.88 -9.46
C ARG A 164 9.08 -26.10 -8.96
N GLN A 165 9.16 -26.31 -7.66
CA GLN A 165 9.80 -27.50 -7.08
C GLN A 165 9.01 -28.79 -7.28
N ALA A 166 7.68 -28.72 -7.40
CA ALA A 166 6.83 -29.87 -7.61
C ALA A 166 6.80 -30.38 -9.06
N ILE A 167 7.25 -29.57 -10.02
CA ILE A 167 7.23 -29.90 -11.46
C ILE A 167 8.65 -30.26 -11.98
N GLY A 168 9.70 -29.87 -11.27
CA GLY A 168 11.09 -30.19 -11.62
C GLY A 168 11.60 -31.37 -10.85
#